data_827b22713858981311633e7194faea04
#
_entry.id   827b22713858981311633e7194faea04
#
_cell.length_a   1.000
_cell.length_b   1.000
_cell.length_c   1.000
_cell.angle_alpha   90.00
_cell.angle_beta   90.00
_cell.angle_gamma   90.00
#
_symmetry.space_group_name_H-M   'P 1'
#
loop_
_entity.id
_entity.type
_entity.pdbx_description
1 polymer ?
#
loop_
_entity_poly.entity_id
_entity_poly.type
_entity_poly.pdbx_seq_one_letter_code
_entity_poly.pdbx_strand_id
1 'polypeptide(L)'
;MELDNNNHSVFLLYYHLVLVVKYRRKVFSDRMSQYAKDIFVRIGSSYNITLEEWNHDQDHVHIMFRAHPNTEMPKFINAYKSASSRLIKKDFPEVKRKLWKEMFWSRSYCLLTTGGAPIETIRKYIENQGR
;
A
#
# COMPACT_ATOMS: atom_id res chain seq x y z
N MET A 1 -6.05 -22.40 -10.55
CA MET A 1 -5.59 -21.00 -10.49
C MET A 1 -5.44 -20.47 -11.90
N GLU A 2 -6.17 -19.42 -12.21
CA GLU A 2 -6.09 -18.82 -13.54
C GLU A 2 -4.82 -17.97 -13.66
N LEU A 3 -4.17 -18.05 -14.82
CA LEU A 3 -3.04 -17.19 -15.16
C LEU A 3 -3.54 -15.94 -15.85
N ASP A 4 -2.88 -14.82 -15.57
CA ASP A 4 -3.12 -13.59 -16.31
C ASP A 4 -2.47 -13.69 -17.68
N ASN A 5 -2.94 -12.89 -18.65
CA ASN A 5 -2.36 -12.88 -19.98
C ASN A 5 -2.44 -11.50 -20.61
N ASN A 6 -1.60 -11.31 -21.61
CA ASN A 6 -1.69 -10.19 -22.53
C ASN A 6 -1.49 -10.76 -23.96
N ASN A 7 -1.30 -9.89 -24.96
CA ASN A 7 -1.18 -10.34 -26.35
C ASN A 7 0.02 -11.24 -26.62
N HIS A 8 1.02 -11.26 -25.77
CA HIS A 8 2.32 -11.89 -26.03
C HIS A 8 2.77 -12.88 -24.96
N SER A 9 2.15 -12.87 -23.78
CA SER A 9 2.63 -13.71 -22.69
C SER A 9 1.54 -14.08 -21.71
N VAL A 10 1.82 -15.12 -20.93
CA VAL A 10 1.01 -15.58 -19.81
C VAL A 10 1.85 -15.37 -18.55
N PHE A 11 1.24 -14.85 -17.51
CA PHE A 11 1.97 -14.53 -16.28
C PHE A 11 1.08 -14.66 -15.06
N LEU A 12 1.71 -14.69 -13.88
CA LEU A 12 1.05 -14.63 -12.59
C LEU A 12 1.99 -13.93 -11.63
N LEU A 13 1.78 -12.63 -11.45
CA LEU A 13 2.65 -11.78 -10.65
C LEU A 13 1.90 -11.19 -9.46
N TYR A 14 2.19 -11.72 -8.27
CA TYR A 14 1.66 -11.20 -7.01
C TYR A 14 2.73 -10.43 -6.28
N TYR A 15 2.30 -9.41 -5.56
CA TYR A 15 3.17 -8.60 -4.72
C TYR A 15 2.53 -8.36 -3.36
N HIS A 16 3.39 -8.24 -2.36
CA HIS A 16 3.01 -7.76 -1.03
C HIS A 16 3.63 -6.38 -0.85
N LEU A 17 2.80 -5.40 -0.55
CA LEU A 17 3.23 -4.02 -0.29
C LEU A 17 2.86 -3.66 1.13
N VAL A 18 3.85 -3.18 1.89
CA VAL A 18 3.60 -2.66 3.24
C VAL A 18 3.94 -1.18 3.25
N LEU A 19 2.96 -0.38 3.63
CA LEU A 19 3.12 1.06 3.82
C LEU A 19 2.87 1.38 5.28
N VAL A 20 3.80 2.10 5.89
CA VAL A 20 3.75 2.43 7.32
C VAL A 20 3.60 3.93 7.49
N VAL A 21 2.75 4.34 8.41
CA VAL A 21 2.56 5.74 8.77
C VAL A 21 3.87 6.27 9.39
N LYS A 22 4.26 7.48 9.01
CA LYS A 22 5.52 8.10 9.48
C LYS A 22 5.62 8.03 11.01
N TYR A 23 6.73 7.48 11.49
CA TYR A 23 7.00 7.22 12.90
C TYR A 23 5.93 6.36 13.59
N ARG A 24 5.24 5.52 12.81
CA ARG A 24 4.20 4.60 13.30
C ARG A 24 3.09 5.32 14.07
N ARG A 25 2.72 6.53 13.65
CA ARG A 25 1.60 7.23 14.25
C ARG A 25 0.32 6.42 14.04
N LYS A 26 -0.46 6.24 15.10
CA LYS A 26 -1.65 5.41 15.09
C LYS A 26 -2.85 6.24 14.62
N VAL A 27 -3.13 6.18 13.34
CA VAL A 27 -4.16 7.02 12.72
C VAL A 27 -5.25 6.22 12.02
N PHE A 28 -4.99 4.96 11.66
CA PHE A 28 -5.97 4.16 10.91
C PHE A 28 -7.11 3.66 11.79
N SER A 29 -8.33 4.04 11.41
CA SER A 29 -9.56 3.39 11.82
C SER A 29 -10.05 2.50 10.67
N ASP A 30 -11.06 1.68 10.92
CA ASP A 30 -11.67 0.85 9.86
C ASP A 30 -12.24 1.72 8.74
N ARG A 31 -12.87 2.84 9.11
CA ARG A 31 -13.44 3.78 8.14
C ARG A 31 -12.35 4.40 7.25
N MET A 32 -11.25 4.83 7.84
CA MET A 32 -10.14 5.41 7.09
C MET A 32 -9.44 4.36 6.25
N SER A 33 -9.33 3.14 6.75
CA SER A 33 -8.78 2.02 6.00
C SER A 33 -9.60 1.73 4.74
N GLN A 34 -10.92 1.69 4.85
CA GLN A 34 -11.78 1.48 3.70
C GLN A 34 -11.60 2.57 2.65
N TYR A 35 -11.49 3.82 3.10
CA TYR A 35 -11.23 4.96 2.23
C TYR A 35 -9.89 4.82 1.49
N ALA A 36 -8.84 4.45 2.22
CA ALA A 36 -7.51 4.24 1.65
C ALA A 36 -7.50 3.08 0.65
N LYS A 37 -8.26 2.02 0.92
CA LYS A 37 -8.43 0.88 0.01
C LYS A 37 -9.12 1.29 -1.28
N ASP A 38 -10.16 2.10 -1.20
CA ASP A 38 -10.89 2.57 -2.38
C ASP A 38 -9.99 3.41 -3.30
N ILE A 39 -9.11 4.22 -2.72
CA ILE A 39 -8.13 4.98 -3.48
C ILE A 39 -7.15 4.04 -4.18
N PHE A 40 -6.71 2.99 -3.49
CA PHE A 40 -5.78 2.00 -4.06
C PHE A 40 -6.39 1.33 -5.29
N VAL A 41 -7.63 0.89 -5.19
CA VAL A 41 -8.33 0.24 -6.30
C VAL A 41 -8.46 1.20 -7.49
N ARG A 42 -8.85 2.43 -7.23
CA ARG A 42 -9.06 3.42 -8.29
C ARG A 42 -7.76 3.75 -9.03
N ILE A 43 -6.69 4.02 -8.30
CA ILE A 43 -5.40 4.35 -8.91
C ILE A 43 -4.80 3.11 -9.57
N GLY A 44 -4.90 1.95 -8.92
CA GLY A 44 -4.35 0.70 -9.42
C GLY A 44 -4.90 0.31 -10.78
N SER A 45 -6.16 0.62 -11.07
CA SER A 45 -6.76 0.27 -12.36
C SER A 45 -6.02 0.89 -13.54
N SER A 46 -5.41 2.06 -13.36
CA SER A 46 -4.62 2.72 -14.41
C SER A 46 -3.22 2.12 -14.58
N TYR A 47 -2.81 1.23 -13.70
CA TYR A 47 -1.49 0.61 -13.72
C TYR A 47 -1.56 -0.91 -13.90
N ASN A 48 -2.69 -1.44 -14.30
CA ASN A 48 -2.91 -2.89 -14.43
C ASN A 48 -2.70 -3.62 -13.11
N ILE A 49 -3.14 -3.01 -12.03
CA ILE A 49 -3.07 -3.55 -10.67
C ILE A 49 -4.46 -4.04 -10.26
N THR A 50 -4.52 -5.27 -9.77
CA THR A 50 -5.75 -5.87 -9.24
C THR A 50 -5.53 -6.20 -7.76
N LEU A 51 -6.32 -5.58 -6.89
CA LEU A 51 -6.25 -5.83 -5.44
C LEU A 51 -6.76 -7.24 -5.13
N GLU A 52 -6.00 -7.98 -4.30
CA GLU A 52 -6.38 -9.32 -3.85
C GLU A 52 -6.74 -9.33 -2.37
N GLU A 53 -5.88 -8.76 -1.53
CA GLU A 53 -6.11 -8.67 -0.09
C GLU A 53 -5.69 -7.33 0.45
N TRP A 54 -6.45 -6.84 1.43
CA TRP A 54 -6.17 -5.58 2.11
C TRP A 54 -6.31 -5.80 3.60
N ASN A 55 -5.23 -5.60 4.34
CA ASN A 55 -5.21 -5.71 5.78
C ASN A 55 -4.59 -4.46 6.37
N HIS A 56 -5.06 -4.05 7.54
CA HIS A 56 -4.50 -2.88 8.20
C HIS A 56 -4.40 -3.07 9.70
N ASP A 57 -3.50 -2.33 10.29
CA ASP A 57 -3.47 -2.06 11.71
C ASP A 57 -3.58 -0.54 11.88
N GLN A 58 -3.40 -0.04 13.09
CA GLN A 58 -3.54 1.40 13.35
C GLN A 58 -2.46 2.25 12.68
N ASP A 59 -1.30 1.68 12.40
CA ASP A 59 -0.12 2.40 11.91
C ASP A 59 0.42 1.91 10.56
N HIS A 60 -0.24 0.95 9.92
CA HIS A 60 0.23 0.43 8.63
C HIS A 60 -0.85 -0.29 7.86
N VAL A 61 -0.60 -0.50 6.57
CA VAL A 61 -1.40 -1.35 5.71
C VAL A 61 -0.52 -2.40 5.07
N HIS A 62 -1.08 -3.61 4.90
CA HIS A 62 -0.46 -4.72 4.19
C HIS A 62 -1.38 -5.10 3.04
N ILE A 63 -0.89 -4.97 1.82
CA ILE A 63 -1.69 -5.09 0.61
C ILE A 63 -1.11 -6.21 -0.25
N MET A 64 -1.96 -7.15 -0.68
CA MET A 64 -1.56 -8.13 -1.69
C MET A 64 -2.31 -7.83 -2.97
N PHE A 65 -1.58 -7.78 -4.09
CA PHE A 65 -2.17 -7.43 -5.38
C PHE A 65 -1.45 -8.13 -6.53
N ARG A 66 -2.13 -8.21 -7.66
CA ARG A 66 -1.56 -8.71 -8.91
C ARG A 66 -1.17 -7.54 -9.81
N ALA A 67 -0.11 -7.73 -10.59
CA ALA A 67 0.36 -6.74 -11.53
C ALA A 67 0.71 -7.39 -12.87
N HIS A 68 0.97 -6.58 -13.88
CA HIS A 68 1.46 -7.01 -15.18
C HIS A 68 2.98 -6.86 -15.23
N PRO A 69 3.68 -7.62 -16.13
CA PRO A 69 5.12 -7.48 -16.25
C PRO A 69 5.59 -6.07 -16.60
N ASN A 70 4.74 -5.31 -17.31
CA ASN A 70 5.05 -3.94 -17.72
C ASN A 70 4.53 -2.88 -16.75
N THR A 71 3.99 -3.26 -15.60
CA THR A 71 3.56 -2.29 -14.59
C THR A 71 4.75 -1.50 -14.07
N GLU A 72 4.68 -0.16 -14.17
CA GLU A 72 5.70 0.73 -13.62
C GLU A 72 5.50 0.84 -12.12
N MET A 73 6.06 -0.11 -11.37
CA MET A 73 5.77 -0.28 -9.95
C MET A 73 6.14 0.94 -9.09
N PRO A 74 7.34 1.53 -9.21
CA PRO A 74 7.67 2.72 -8.41
C PRO A 74 6.74 3.89 -8.69
N LYS A 75 6.36 4.07 -9.95
CA LYS A 75 5.45 5.14 -10.35
C LYS A 75 4.07 4.95 -9.75
N PHE A 76 3.56 3.72 -9.77
CA PHE A 76 2.28 3.39 -9.14
C PHE A 76 2.31 3.66 -7.64
N ILE A 77 3.32 3.14 -6.95
CA ILE A 77 3.41 3.29 -5.49
C ILE A 77 3.50 4.76 -5.09
N ASN A 78 4.30 5.55 -5.82
CA ASN A 78 4.42 6.99 -5.54
C ASN A 78 3.11 7.74 -5.82
N ALA A 79 2.41 7.38 -6.90
CA ALA A 79 1.10 7.96 -7.20
C ALA A 79 0.10 7.67 -6.10
N TYR A 80 0.06 6.42 -5.63
CA TYR A 80 -0.83 6.03 -4.53
C TYR A 80 -0.48 6.75 -3.23
N LYS A 81 0.80 6.79 -2.85
CA LYS A 81 1.23 7.45 -1.62
C LYS A 81 0.87 8.93 -1.63
N SER A 82 1.09 9.61 -2.75
CA SER A 82 0.78 11.03 -2.87
C SER A 82 -0.72 11.30 -2.80
N ALA A 83 -1.51 10.55 -3.57
CA ALA A 83 -2.95 10.75 -3.62
C ALA A 83 -3.62 10.39 -2.31
N SER A 84 -3.26 9.24 -1.71
CA SER A 84 -3.85 8.80 -0.45
C SER A 84 -3.50 9.75 0.70
N SER A 85 -2.26 10.22 0.77
CA SER A 85 -1.85 11.18 1.77
C SER A 85 -2.69 12.45 1.69
N ARG A 86 -2.80 13.03 0.50
CA ARG A 86 -3.55 14.27 0.27
C ARG A 86 -5.04 14.10 0.57
N LEU A 87 -5.64 13.04 0.06
CA LEU A 87 -7.09 12.81 0.20
C LEU A 87 -7.50 12.46 1.64
N ILE A 88 -6.70 11.63 2.31
CA ILE A 88 -6.98 11.27 3.71
C ILE A 88 -6.89 12.51 4.60
N LYS A 89 -5.87 13.32 4.42
CA LYS A 89 -5.72 14.55 5.21
C LYS A 89 -6.85 15.55 4.96
N LYS A 90 -7.38 15.56 3.74
CA LYS A 90 -8.50 16.43 3.38
C LYS A 90 -9.81 15.97 4.02
N ASP A 91 -10.11 14.68 3.92
CA ASP A 91 -11.40 14.12 4.33
C ASP A 91 -11.43 13.64 5.79
N PHE A 92 -10.26 13.54 6.43
CA PHE A 92 -10.09 13.20 7.84
C PHE A 92 -9.16 14.23 8.48
N PRO A 93 -9.61 15.48 8.62
CA PRO A 93 -8.72 16.56 9.07
C PRO A 93 -8.16 16.36 10.47
N GLU A 94 -8.83 15.59 11.32
CA GLU A 94 -8.33 15.24 12.66
C GLU A 94 -7.01 14.44 12.60
N VAL A 95 -6.75 13.76 11.49
CA VAL A 95 -5.53 12.97 11.32
C VAL A 95 -4.28 13.85 11.30
N LYS A 96 -4.39 15.06 10.73
CA LYS A 96 -3.25 15.97 10.66
C LYS A 96 -2.59 16.24 12.01
N ARG A 97 -3.39 16.32 13.06
CA ARG A 97 -2.89 16.60 14.42
C ARG A 97 -2.10 15.44 15.00
N LYS A 98 -2.34 14.22 14.50
CA LYS A 98 -1.65 13.02 14.95
C LYS A 98 -0.36 12.75 14.16
N LEU A 99 -0.20 13.42 13.02
CA LEU A 99 0.95 13.19 12.14
C LEU A 99 2.12 14.09 12.50
N TRP A 100 3.32 13.55 12.36
CA TRP A 100 4.54 14.34 12.51
C TRP A 100 4.69 15.26 11.29
N LYS A 101 4.66 16.57 11.51
CA LYS A 101 4.74 17.60 10.45
C LYS A 101 3.76 17.34 9.30
N GLU A 102 2.60 16.81 9.62
CA GLU A 102 1.56 16.47 8.65
C GLU A 102 2.01 15.47 7.55
N MET A 103 3.10 14.74 7.77
CA MET A 103 3.57 13.70 6.84
C MET A 103 2.86 12.37 7.13
N PHE A 104 2.18 11.82 6.10
CA PHE A 104 1.37 10.62 6.30
C PHE A 104 2.22 9.35 6.27
N TRP A 105 2.80 9.03 5.10
CA TRP A 105 3.54 7.78 4.92
C TRP A 105 5.01 7.94 5.22
N SER A 106 5.63 6.87 5.71
CA SER A 106 7.09 6.76 5.72
C SER A 106 7.63 6.89 4.30
N ARG A 107 8.85 7.38 4.15
CA ARG A 107 9.49 7.53 2.84
C ARG A 107 9.67 6.20 2.14
N SER A 108 10.11 5.20 2.88
CA SER A 108 10.34 3.85 2.36
C SER A 108 9.03 3.08 2.28
N TYR A 109 9.09 1.95 1.60
CA TYR A 109 8.03 0.96 1.60
C TYR A 109 8.68 -0.42 1.51
N CYS A 110 7.92 -1.46 1.87
CA CYS A 110 8.36 -2.84 1.71
C CYS A 110 7.57 -3.44 0.56
N LEU A 111 8.26 -3.89 -0.48
CA LEU A 111 7.63 -4.54 -1.63
C LEU A 111 8.29 -5.89 -1.85
N LEU A 112 7.49 -6.95 -1.77
CA LEU A 112 7.96 -8.32 -1.93
C LEU A 112 7.13 -9.02 -2.99
N THR A 113 7.79 -9.86 -3.79
CA THR A 113 7.08 -10.73 -4.74
C THR A 113 6.52 -11.93 -3.99
N THR A 114 5.57 -12.63 -4.60
CA THR A 114 5.04 -13.84 -4.01
C THR A 114 6.07 -14.97 -3.99
N GLY A 115 5.84 -15.87 -3.15
CA GLY A 115 6.73 -16.95 -2.74
C GLY A 115 6.89 -16.86 -1.26
N GLY A 116 6.10 -15.99 -0.66
CA GLY A 116 6.06 -15.83 0.76
C GLY A 116 6.95 -14.70 1.24
N ALA A 117 6.31 -13.58 1.50
CA ALA A 117 6.89 -12.61 2.40
C ALA A 117 6.90 -13.30 3.77
N PRO A 118 8.05 -13.70 4.31
CA PRO A 118 8.07 -14.28 5.64
C PRO A 118 7.49 -13.23 6.60
N ILE A 119 6.53 -13.66 7.41
CA ILE A 119 5.87 -12.79 8.40
C ILE A 119 6.94 -12.05 9.22
N GLU A 120 8.02 -12.73 9.53
CA GLU A 120 9.11 -12.14 10.31
C GLU A 120 9.79 -10.96 9.60
N THR A 121 9.96 -11.04 8.29
CA THR A 121 10.54 -9.95 7.51
C THR A 121 9.63 -8.72 7.54
N ILE A 122 8.33 -8.93 7.37
CA ILE A 122 7.34 -7.85 7.42
C ILE A 122 7.31 -7.23 8.82
N ARG A 123 7.30 -8.05 9.86
CA ARG A 123 7.29 -7.57 11.25
C ARG A 123 8.50 -6.70 11.55
N LYS A 124 9.70 -7.14 11.16
CA LYS A 124 10.92 -6.35 11.36
C LYS A 124 10.87 -5.03 10.62
N TYR A 125 10.35 -5.04 9.40
CA TYR A 125 10.22 -3.81 8.63
C TYR A 125 9.33 -2.79 9.38
N ILE A 126 8.17 -3.24 9.84
CA ILE A 126 7.22 -2.38 10.55
C ILE A 126 7.83 -1.83 11.85
N GLU A 127 8.48 -2.70 12.62
CA GLU A 127 9.12 -2.30 13.88
C GLU A 127 10.19 -1.24 13.66
N ASN A 128 10.99 -1.38 12.60
CA ASN A 128 12.05 -0.43 12.28
C ASN A 128 11.52 0.94 11.88
N GLN A 129 10.29 1.04 11.39
CA GLN A 129 9.68 2.31 11.02
C GLN A 129 9.31 3.18 12.21
N GLY A 130 9.30 2.62 13.43
CA GLY A 130 9.01 3.36 14.66
C GLY A 130 10.21 4.07 15.26
N ARG A 131 11.38 3.90 14.70
CA ARG A 131 12.62 4.43 15.24
C ARG A 131 13.06 5.72 14.59
#